data_7b4b3e4afd1950839b862895984e2c0e
#
_entry.id   7b4b3e4afd1950839b862895984e2c0e
#
_cell.length_a   1.000
_cell.length_b   1.000
_cell.length_c   1.000
_cell.angle_alpha   90.00
_cell.angle_beta   90.00
_cell.angle_gamma   90.00
#
_symmetry.space_group_name_H-M   'P 1'
#
loop_
_entity.id
_entity.type
_entity.pdbx_description
1 polymer ?
#
loop_
_entity_poly.entity_id
_entity_poly.type
_entity_poly.pdbx_seq_one_letter_code
_entity_poly.pdbx_strand_id
1 'polypeptide(L)'
;MDSSARIALENVSYMFGKGALQKQVLFDIDTRIEGGEIIILTGPSGSGKTTLLTLIGALRSAQKGSVKVLGQELLNASEKTLIKVRRQIGYIFQSHNLLDSLTIHQNVQMALQLNNVKGQDARNRITTVLQRVGLAEYEHKFPGQLSGGQKQRAGIARALVNRPQIVLADEPTASLDRKSGRDVVELIQDLAREDGSAVILVTHDNRILDVADRILHLEDGKMKSLSEVVSEGTSRMLNLLEKHDPDSANYLATFSFALARVAYVDGKVTDSERDEMRRILHEVARLETAEVEFIMEMSMMQKRAKAGLNDRVVTPALDKDRAEHFLKSLYAIAQADGITSSEEIVEIDAIATEFGLTRNDDSESDHDLKQP
;
A
#
# COMPACT_ATOMS: atom_id res chain seq x y z
N MET A 1 -11.62 29.58 -5.85
CA MET A 1 -11.92 28.14 -5.78
C MET A 1 -10.92 27.46 -6.70
N ASP A 2 -9.93 26.78 -6.13
CA ASP A 2 -8.83 26.17 -6.86
C ASP A 2 -9.32 25.08 -7.80
N SER A 3 -9.08 25.30 -9.08
CA SER A 3 -9.60 24.49 -10.21
C SER A 3 -8.75 23.24 -10.48
N SER A 4 -7.83 22.85 -9.58
CA SER A 4 -6.82 21.82 -9.84
C SER A 4 -7.22 20.41 -9.39
N ALA A 5 -8.09 20.28 -8.39
CA ALA A 5 -8.46 18.97 -7.85
C ALA A 5 -9.27 18.14 -8.87
N ARG A 6 -8.77 16.92 -9.15
CA ARG A 6 -9.47 15.93 -9.97
C ARG A 6 -10.60 15.26 -9.22
N ILE A 7 -10.42 15.09 -7.91
CA ILE A 7 -11.41 14.49 -7.01
C ILE A 7 -11.52 15.37 -5.77
N ALA A 8 -12.74 15.71 -5.37
CA ALA A 8 -13.02 16.38 -4.10
C ALA A 8 -14.25 15.76 -3.46
N LEU A 9 -14.08 15.27 -2.24
CA LEU A 9 -15.11 14.69 -1.40
C LEU A 9 -15.32 15.58 -0.19
N GLU A 10 -16.56 15.94 0.13
CA GLU A 10 -16.92 16.77 1.26
C GLU A 10 -18.10 16.14 2.03
N ASN A 11 -17.86 15.69 3.26
CA ASN A 11 -18.86 15.07 4.16
C ASN A 11 -19.60 13.88 3.50
N VAL A 12 -18.87 13.04 2.76
CA VAL A 12 -19.48 11.93 2.00
C VAL A 12 -19.80 10.77 2.93
N SER A 13 -21.09 10.42 2.98
CA SER A 13 -21.56 9.25 3.72
C SER A 13 -22.34 8.32 2.79
N TYR A 14 -22.27 7.01 3.05
CA TYR A 14 -22.92 6.00 2.24
C TYR A 14 -23.50 4.87 3.05
N MET A 15 -24.72 4.42 2.71
CA MET A 15 -25.46 3.33 3.34
C MET A 15 -25.81 2.24 2.33
N PHE A 16 -25.68 0.98 2.73
CA PHE A 16 -26.27 -0.17 2.02
C PHE A 16 -27.62 -0.54 2.62
N GLY A 17 -28.45 -1.21 1.80
CA GLY A 17 -29.74 -1.72 2.23
C GLY A 17 -30.85 -0.67 2.23
N LYS A 18 -32.05 -1.06 2.67
CA LYS A 18 -33.24 -0.21 2.81
C LYS A 18 -33.96 -0.51 4.11
N GLY A 19 -34.62 0.51 4.70
CA GLY A 19 -35.41 0.35 5.92
C GLY A 19 -34.57 -0.17 7.09
N ALA A 20 -35.07 -1.17 7.81
CA ALA A 20 -34.43 -1.76 8.98
C ALA A 20 -33.10 -2.49 8.67
N LEU A 21 -32.80 -2.78 7.40
CA LEU A 21 -31.56 -3.43 6.97
C LEU A 21 -30.51 -2.41 6.48
N GLN A 22 -30.70 -1.14 6.74
CA GLN A 22 -29.72 -0.12 6.41
C GLN A 22 -28.47 -0.27 7.27
N LYS A 23 -27.30 -0.31 6.63
CA LYS A 23 -25.98 -0.29 7.27
C LYS A 23 -25.14 0.81 6.67
N GLN A 24 -24.73 1.77 7.48
CA GLN A 24 -23.78 2.81 7.05
C GLN A 24 -22.40 2.20 6.91
N VAL A 25 -21.69 2.53 5.84
CA VAL A 25 -20.39 1.97 5.47
C VAL A 25 -19.34 3.07 5.31
N LEU A 26 -19.75 4.30 4.96
CA LEU A 26 -18.87 5.46 4.93
C LEU A 26 -19.46 6.56 5.78
N PHE A 27 -18.61 7.23 6.57
CA PHE A 27 -18.99 8.25 7.54
C PHE A 27 -18.18 9.52 7.30
N ASP A 28 -18.84 10.55 6.75
CA ASP A 28 -18.36 11.92 6.62
C ASP A 28 -16.91 11.98 6.07
N ILE A 29 -16.71 11.37 4.90
CA ILE A 29 -15.40 11.31 4.22
C ILE A 29 -15.08 12.64 3.58
N ASP A 30 -13.94 13.20 3.93
CA ASP A 30 -13.37 14.40 3.36
C ASP A 30 -12.00 14.09 2.76
N THR A 31 -11.80 14.40 1.48
CA THR A 31 -10.48 14.30 0.84
C THR A 31 -10.43 15.09 -0.46
N ARG A 32 -9.22 15.48 -0.85
CA ARG A 32 -8.93 16.13 -2.13
C ARG A 32 -7.75 15.46 -2.78
N ILE A 33 -7.83 15.25 -4.11
CA ILE A 33 -6.78 14.60 -4.90
C ILE A 33 -6.56 15.42 -6.16
N GLU A 34 -5.30 15.79 -6.37
CA GLU A 34 -4.89 16.64 -7.47
C GLU A 34 -4.51 15.80 -8.71
N GLY A 35 -4.39 16.48 -9.88
CA GLY A 35 -3.85 15.82 -11.08
C GLY A 35 -2.40 15.45 -10.90
N GLY A 36 -2.02 14.23 -11.33
CA GLY A 36 -0.66 13.69 -11.18
C GLY A 36 -0.35 13.11 -9.80
N GLU A 37 -1.28 13.24 -8.82
CA GLU A 37 -1.10 12.70 -7.49
C GLU A 37 -1.43 11.20 -7.43
N ILE A 38 -0.59 10.42 -6.77
CA ILE A 38 -0.77 8.99 -6.54
C ILE A 38 -1.12 8.76 -5.07
N ILE A 39 -2.33 8.30 -4.84
CA ILE A 39 -2.85 7.96 -3.51
C ILE A 39 -2.91 6.46 -3.34
N ILE A 40 -2.39 5.94 -2.24
CA ILE A 40 -2.68 4.58 -1.79
C ILE A 40 -3.72 4.65 -0.69
N LEU A 41 -4.82 3.90 -0.86
CA LEU A 41 -5.89 3.75 0.11
C LEU A 41 -5.74 2.38 0.80
N THR A 42 -5.36 2.40 2.07
CA THR A 42 -5.18 1.23 2.93
C THR A 42 -6.35 1.07 3.90
N GLY A 43 -6.35 -0.01 4.67
CA GLY A 43 -7.33 -0.28 5.73
C GLY A 43 -7.81 -1.73 5.73
N PRO A 44 -8.45 -2.21 6.82
CA PRO A 44 -8.89 -3.59 6.95
C PRO A 44 -9.94 -3.98 5.90
N SER A 45 -10.10 -5.29 5.67
CA SER A 45 -11.15 -5.80 4.79
C SER A 45 -12.53 -5.36 5.32
N GLY A 46 -13.41 -4.96 4.42
CA GLY A 46 -14.75 -4.47 4.79
C GLY A 46 -14.82 -3.02 5.29
N SER A 47 -13.72 -2.28 5.36
CA SER A 47 -13.70 -0.88 5.82
C SER A 47 -14.40 0.12 4.88
N GLY A 48 -14.75 -0.29 3.65
CA GLY A 48 -15.45 0.57 2.69
C GLY A 48 -14.60 1.06 1.50
N LYS A 49 -13.35 0.61 1.34
CA LYS A 49 -12.42 1.05 0.27
C LYS A 49 -13.01 0.90 -1.14
N THR A 50 -13.48 -0.30 -1.49
CA THR A 50 -14.15 -0.56 -2.78
C THR A 50 -15.43 0.27 -2.94
N THR A 51 -16.17 0.51 -1.85
CA THR A 51 -17.34 1.39 -1.87
C THR A 51 -16.95 2.82 -2.24
N LEU A 52 -15.90 3.35 -1.61
CA LEU A 52 -15.38 4.68 -1.90
C LEU A 52 -14.88 4.77 -3.36
N LEU A 53 -14.09 3.78 -3.83
CA LEU A 53 -13.65 3.73 -5.22
C LEU A 53 -14.82 3.73 -6.21
N THR A 54 -15.88 2.94 -5.94
CA THR A 54 -17.04 2.85 -6.83
C THR A 54 -17.91 4.11 -6.81
N LEU A 55 -17.94 4.88 -5.73
CA LEU A 55 -18.55 6.21 -5.68
C LEU A 55 -17.78 7.20 -6.54
N ILE A 56 -16.46 7.31 -6.36
CA ILE A 56 -15.58 8.16 -7.15
C ILE A 56 -15.64 7.78 -8.63
N GLY A 57 -15.68 6.47 -8.93
CA GLY A 57 -15.81 5.93 -10.28
C GLY A 57 -17.17 6.12 -10.92
N ALA A 58 -18.11 6.78 -10.23
CA ALA A 58 -19.51 6.96 -10.67
C ALA A 58 -20.23 5.64 -10.98
N LEU A 59 -19.77 4.51 -10.40
CA LEU A 59 -20.40 3.19 -10.54
C LEU A 59 -21.49 2.99 -9.49
N ARG A 60 -21.49 3.79 -8.42
CA ARG A 60 -22.54 3.88 -7.39
C ARG A 60 -23.04 5.31 -7.30
N SER A 61 -24.32 5.47 -7.00
CA SER A 61 -24.91 6.80 -6.80
C SER A 61 -24.50 7.36 -5.45
N ALA A 62 -24.00 8.60 -5.43
CA ALA A 62 -23.78 9.33 -4.20
C ALA A 62 -25.09 9.54 -3.44
N GLN A 63 -25.07 9.48 -2.11
CA GLN A 63 -26.28 9.55 -1.27
C GLN A 63 -26.29 10.80 -0.38
N LYS A 64 -25.15 11.16 0.20
CA LYS A 64 -24.99 12.29 1.11
C LYS A 64 -23.60 12.91 0.96
N GLY A 65 -23.50 14.22 1.12
CA GLY A 65 -22.28 14.98 0.94
C GLY A 65 -22.07 15.42 -0.50
N SER A 66 -20.89 15.94 -0.84
CA SER A 66 -20.52 16.34 -2.21
C SER A 66 -19.45 15.39 -2.74
N VAL A 67 -19.68 14.82 -3.92
CA VAL A 67 -18.72 13.97 -4.65
C VAL A 67 -18.42 14.65 -5.96
N LYS A 68 -17.40 15.47 -6.03
CA LYS A 68 -16.95 16.15 -7.24
C LYS A 68 -15.82 15.37 -7.90
N VAL A 69 -16.05 14.99 -9.17
CA VAL A 69 -15.05 14.27 -9.98
C VAL A 69 -14.90 15.02 -11.30
N LEU A 70 -13.67 15.42 -11.61
CA LEU A 70 -13.35 16.27 -12.78
C LEU A 70 -14.24 17.53 -12.85
N GLY A 71 -14.47 18.15 -11.70
CA GLY A 71 -15.32 19.33 -11.57
C GLY A 71 -16.82 19.07 -11.70
N GLN A 72 -17.27 17.81 -11.88
CA GLN A 72 -18.69 17.45 -11.98
C GLN A 72 -19.18 16.91 -10.63
N GLU A 73 -20.27 17.49 -10.09
CA GLU A 73 -20.95 16.95 -8.91
C GLU A 73 -21.70 15.67 -9.29
N LEU A 74 -21.47 14.57 -8.54
CA LEU A 74 -22.10 13.27 -8.79
C LEU A 74 -23.37 13.05 -7.96
N LEU A 75 -23.57 13.80 -6.86
CA LEU A 75 -24.82 13.75 -6.10
C LEU A 75 -25.98 14.24 -6.99
N ASN A 76 -26.96 13.40 -7.19
CA ASN A 76 -28.12 13.67 -8.06
C ASN A 76 -27.75 14.02 -9.52
N ALA A 77 -26.58 13.60 -9.98
CA ALA A 77 -26.14 13.84 -11.35
C ALA A 77 -26.99 13.10 -12.38
N SER A 78 -27.19 13.72 -13.54
CA SER A 78 -27.87 13.07 -14.67
C SER A 78 -27.04 11.90 -15.20
N GLU A 79 -27.70 10.89 -15.79
CA GLU A 79 -26.97 9.75 -16.40
C GLU A 79 -25.99 10.23 -17.49
N LYS A 80 -26.32 11.30 -18.21
CA LYS A 80 -25.43 11.92 -19.20
C LYS A 80 -24.14 12.44 -18.56
N THR A 81 -24.23 13.05 -17.37
CA THR A 81 -23.08 13.53 -16.61
C THR A 81 -22.23 12.34 -16.11
N LEU A 82 -22.88 11.31 -15.54
CA LEU A 82 -22.20 10.10 -15.06
C LEU A 82 -21.45 9.39 -16.20
N ILE A 83 -22.05 9.23 -17.37
CA ILE A 83 -21.39 8.65 -18.55
C ILE A 83 -20.18 9.49 -18.97
N LYS A 84 -20.30 10.83 -18.97
CA LYS A 84 -19.19 11.72 -19.30
C LYS A 84 -18.01 11.53 -18.36
N VAL A 85 -18.27 11.41 -17.05
CA VAL A 85 -17.24 11.19 -16.02
C VAL A 85 -16.63 9.80 -16.19
N ARG A 86 -17.42 8.73 -16.28
CA ARG A 86 -16.94 7.35 -16.45
C ARG A 86 -15.99 7.17 -17.64
N ARG A 87 -16.23 7.90 -18.75
CA ARG A 87 -15.36 7.85 -19.94
C ARG A 87 -13.96 8.41 -19.73
N GLN A 88 -13.77 9.20 -18.68
CA GLN A 88 -12.50 9.83 -18.33
C GLN A 88 -11.78 9.10 -17.19
N ILE A 89 -12.34 7.99 -16.72
CA ILE A 89 -11.79 7.16 -15.64
C ILE A 89 -11.35 5.81 -16.20
N GLY A 90 -10.11 5.42 -15.92
CA GLY A 90 -9.61 4.07 -16.11
C GLY A 90 -9.84 3.26 -14.83
N TYR A 91 -10.61 2.19 -14.90
CA TYR A 91 -10.86 1.34 -13.74
C TYR A 91 -10.16 0.00 -13.90
N ILE A 92 -9.27 -0.32 -12.96
CA ILE A 92 -8.55 -1.60 -12.84
C ILE A 92 -9.21 -2.37 -11.71
N PHE A 93 -9.91 -3.45 -12.06
CA PHE A 93 -10.63 -4.29 -11.10
C PHE A 93 -9.73 -5.40 -10.54
N GLN A 94 -9.99 -5.82 -9.34
CA GLN A 94 -9.37 -7.00 -8.72
C GLN A 94 -9.55 -8.27 -9.56
N SER A 95 -10.77 -8.51 -10.08
CA SER A 95 -11.03 -9.51 -11.11
C SER A 95 -10.83 -8.85 -12.47
N HIS A 96 -9.98 -9.34 -13.30
CA HIS A 96 -9.56 -8.72 -14.57
C HIS A 96 -10.71 -8.25 -15.47
N ASN A 97 -11.92 -8.83 -15.31
CA ASN A 97 -13.16 -8.50 -16.03
C ASN A 97 -12.97 -8.44 -17.56
N LEU A 98 -12.11 -9.32 -18.09
CA LEU A 98 -11.93 -9.49 -19.53
C LEU A 98 -13.12 -10.29 -20.10
N LEU A 99 -13.52 -9.96 -21.32
CA LEU A 99 -14.52 -10.73 -22.05
C LEU A 99 -13.84 -11.92 -22.72
N ASP A 100 -14.19 -13.13 -22.29
CA ASP A 100 -13.57 -14.38 -22.76
C ASP A 100 -13.80 -14.66 -24.26
N SER A 101 -14.87 -14.12 -24.83
CA SER A 101 -15.21 -14.22 -26.24
C SER A 101 -14.42 -13.26 -27.14
N LEU A 102 -13.63 -12.35 -26.56
CA LEU A 102 -12.85 -11.34 -27.28
C LEU A 102 -11.35 -11.62 -27.10
N THR A 103 -10.56 -11.34 -28.15
CA THR A 103 -9.09 -11.35 -28.04
C THR A 103 -8.62 -10.23 -27.11
N ILE A 104 -7.36 -10.24 -26.72
CA ILE A 104 -6.76 -9.16 -25.90
C ILE A 104 -6.84 -7.85 -26.64
N HIS A 105 -6.49 -7.83 -27.93
CA HIS A 105 -6.68 -6.64 -28.79
C HIS A 105 -8.10 -6.09 -28.73
N GLN A 106 -9.12 -6.96 -28.91
CA GLN A 106 -10.52 -6.58 -28.91
C GLN A 106 -10.99 -6.10 -27.52
N ASN A 107 -10.53 -6.71 -26.43
CA ASN A 107 -10.79 -6.25 -25.07
C ASN A 107 -10.29 -4.81 -24.84
N VAL A 108 -9.10 -4.50 -25.32
CA VAL A 108 -8.52 -3.14 -25.22
C VAL A 108 -9.25 -2.17 -26.18
N GLN A 109 -9.50 -2.60 -27.40
CA GLN A 109 -10.20 -1.79 -28.41
C GLN A 109 -11.60 -1.33 -27.96
N MET A 110 -12.32 -2.17 -27.23
CA MET A 110 -13.65 -1.85 -26.72
C MET A 110 -13.65 -0.58 -25.87
N ALA A 111 -12.60 -0.34 -25.08
CA ALA A 111 -12.48 0.86 -24.27
C ALA A 111 -12.34 2.12 -25.15
N LEU A 112 -11.63 2.03 -26.26
CA LEU A 112 -11.48 3.15 -27.23
C LEU A 112 -12.77 3.47 -27.96
N GLN A 113 -13.60 2.46 -28.24
CA GLN A 113 -14.90 2.67 -28.92
C GLN A 113 -15.83 3.56 -28.09
N LEU A 114 -15.78 3.48 -26.75
CA LEU A 114 -16.57 4.33 -25.86
C LEU A 114 -16.24 5.82 -26.03
N ASN A 115 -15.03 6.14 -26.45
CA ASN A 115 -14.54 7.50 -26.69
C ASN A 115 -14.48 7.87 -28.19
N ASN A 116 -15.11 7.05 -29.06
CA ASN A 116 -15.12 7.24 -30.51
C ASN A 116 -13.73 7.28 -31.17
N VAL A 117 -12.70 6.73 -30.54
CA VAL A 117 -11.36 6.58 -31.13
C VAL A 117 -11.39 5.40 -32.10
N LYS A 118 -11.05 5.64 -33.38
CA LYS A 118 -11.17 4.66 -34.47
C LYS A 118 -9.97 4.71 -35.40
N GLY A 119 -9.92 3.76 -36.33
CA GLY A 119 -8.93 3.75 -37.41
C GLY A 119 -7.50 3.57 -36.93
N GLN A 120 -6.58 4.32 -37.53
CA GLN A 120 -5.14 4.20 -37.27
C GLN A 120 -4.76 4.67 -35.85
N ASP A 121 -5.42 5.71 -35.33
CA ASP A 121 -5.20 6.19 -33.95
C ASP A 121 -5.50 5.10 -32.92
N ALA A 122 -6.64 4.41 -33.08
CA ALA A 122 -6.98 3.28 -32.19
C ALA A 122 -5.94 2.17 -32.25
N ARG A 123 -5.49 1.78 -33.46
CA ARG A 123 -4.45 0.75 -33.61
C ARG A 123 -3.15 1.16 -32.92
N ASN A 124 -2.69 2.38 -33.16
CA ASN A 124 -1.45 2.89 -32.58
C ASN A 124 -1.52 2.87 -31.04
N ARG A 125 -2.62 3.34 -30.44
CA ARG A 125 -2.81 3.32 -28.98
C ARG A 125 -2.82 1.91 -28.41
N ILE A 126 -3.50 0.97 -29.07
CA ILE A 126 -3.56 -0.43 -28.63
C ILE A 126 -2.16 -1.05 -28.70
N THR A 127 -1.45 -0.91 -29.82
CA THR A 127 -0.10 -1.43 -29.98
C THR A 127 0.83 -0.86 -28.91
N THR A 128 0.82 0.46 -28.70
CA THR A 128 1.66 1.12 -27.70
C THR A 128 1.38 0.61 -26.30
N VAL A 129 0.12 0.54 -25.89
CA VAL A 129 -0.22 0.12 -24.52
C VAL A 129 0.08 -1.37 -24.31
N LEU A 130 -0.17 -2.23 -25.32
CA LEU A 130 0.15 -3.66 -25.22
C LEU A 130 1.66 -3.91 -25.16
N GLN A 131 2.47 -3.12 -25.87
CA GLN A 131 3.93 -3.16 -25.75
C GLN A 131 4.38 -2.76 -24.35
N ARG A 132 3.84 -1.67 -23.79
CA ARG A 132 4.18 -1.18 -22.44
C ARG A 132 3.84 -2.19 -21.34
N VAL A 133 2.73 -2.91 -21.46
CA VAL A 133 2.37 -3.96 -20.49
C VAL A 133 3.02 -5.32 -20.79
N GLY A 134 3.89 -5.42 -21.81
CA GLY A 134 4.57 -6.65 -22.20
C GLY A 134 3.65 -7.73 -22.79
N LEU A 135 2.60 -7.32 -23.52
CA LEU A 135 1.60 -8.23 -24.12
C LEU A 135 1.50 -8.11 -25.64
N ALA A 136 2.47 -7.50 -26.33
CA ALA A 136 2.44 -7.32 -27.78
C ALA A 136 2.24 -8.66 -28.55
N GLU A 137 2.93 -9.72 -28.12
CA GLU A 137 2.84 -11.05 -28.76
C GLU A 137 1.52 -11.80 -28.45
N TYR A 138 0.76 -11.30 -27.47
CA TYR A 138 -0.47 -11.93 -27.01
C TYR A 138 -1.74 -11.22 -27.50
N GLU A 139 -1.62 -10.23 -28.37
CA GLU A 139 -2.74 -9.38 -28.80
C GLU A 139 -3.90 -10.18 -29.42
N HIS A 140 -3.59 -11.27 -30.15
CA HIS A 140 -4.57 -12.13 -30.81
C HIS A 140 -5.02 -13.33 -29.94
N LYS A 141 -4.48 -13.49 -28.74
CA LYS A 141 -4.90 -14.54 -27.79
C LYS A 141 -6.20 -14.17 -27.08
N PHE A 142 -6.94 -15.19 -26.67
CA PHE A 142 -8.11 -15.06 -25.82
C PHE A 142 -7.71 -15.11 -24.34
N PRO A 143 -8.50 -14.53 -23.42
CA PRO A 143 -8.20 -14.54 -21.98
C PRO A 143 -7.92 -15.94 -21.43
N GLY A 144 -8.64 -16.96 -21.86
CA GLY A 144 -8.42 -18.37 -21.45
C GLY A 144 -7.03 -18.92 -21.74
N GLN A 145 -6.27 -18.30 -22.66
CA GLN A 145 -4.94 -18.72 -23.06
C GLN A 145 -3.82 -17.98 -22.31
N LEU A 146 -4.17 -17.09 -21.39
CA LEU A 146 -3.24 -16.25 -20.63
C LEU A 146 -3.12 -16.70 -19.17
N SER A 147 -1.93 -16.49 -18.58
CA SER A 147 -1.73 -16.62 -17.15
C SER A 147 -2.50 -15.52 -16.37
N GLY A 148 -2.70 -15.69 -15.07
CA GLY A 148 -3.34 -14.68 -14.21
C GLY A 148 -2.69 -13.30 -14.32
N GLY A 149 -1.36 -13.25 -14.26
CA GLY A 149 -0.60 -12.01 -14.40
C GLY A 149 -0.74 -11.36 -15.79
N GLN A 150 -0.79 -12.16 -16.87
CA GLN A 150 -1.04 -11.64 -18.21
C GLN A 150 -2.47 -11.09 -18.34
N LYS A 151 -3.47 -11.74 -17.74
CA LYS A 151 -4.85 -11.22 -17.67
C LYS A 151 -4.91 -9.88 -16.93
N GLN A 152 -4.20 -9.77 -15.82
CA GLN A 152 -4.13 -8.53 -15.06
C GLN A 152 -3.54 -7.39 -15.91
N ARG A 153 -2.40 -7.63 -16.57
CA ARG A 153 -1.78 -6.66 -17.47
C ARG A 153 -2.69 -6.28 -18.64
N ALA A 154 -3.47 -7.20 -19.18
CA ALA A 154 -4.48 -6.90 -20.21
C ALA A 154 -5.61 -6.01 -19.67
N GLY A 155 -6.09 -6.24 -18.45
CA GLY A 155 -7.04 -5.38 -17.75
C GLY A 155 -6.51 -3.96 -17.55
N ILE A 156 -5.24 -3.84 -17.19
CA ILE A 156 -4.53 -2.55 -17.05
C ILE A 156 -4.42 -1.84 -18.40
N ALA A 157 -4.00 -2.55 -19.46
CA ALA A 157 -3.95 -1.99 -20.81
C ALA A 157 -5.31 -1.43 -21.24
N ARG A 158 -6.39 -2.15 -20.99
CA ARG A 158 -7.76 -1.70 -21.27
C ARG A 158 -8.14 -0.43 -20.49
N ALA A 159 -7.75 -0.34 -19.22
CA ALA A 159 -8.04 0.82 -18.39
C ALA A 159 -7.28 2.08 -18.87
N LEU A 160 -6.03 1.91 -19.32
CA LEU A 160 -5.11 3.01 -19.62
C LEU A 160 -5.08 3.46 -21.09
N VAL A 161 -5.60 2.65 -22.04
CA VAL A 161 -5.53 2.94 -23.50
C VAL A 161 -6.20 4.27 -23.89
N ASN A 162 -7.16 4.74 -23.11
CA ASN A 162 -7.85 6.03 -23.32
C ASN A 162 -7.09 7.23 -22.74
N ARG A 163 -5.95 7.04 -22.07
CA ARG A 163 -5.25 8.08 -21.32
C ARG A 163 -6.23 8.79 -20.35
N PRO A 164 -6.75 8.08 -19.37
CA PRO A 164 -7.77 8.61 -18.48
C PRO A 164 -7.20 9.73 -17.60
N GLN A 165 -8.05 10.66 -17.17
CA GLN A 165 -7.66 11.71 -16.22
C GLN A 165 -7.61 11.21 -14.77
N ILE A 166 -8.25 10.09 -14.49
CA ILE A 166 -8.27 9.42 -13.19
C ILE A 166 -8.08 7.92 -13.42
N VAL A 167 -7.22 7.29 -12.62
CA VAL A 167 -7.05 5.83 -12.55
C VAL A 167 -7.49 5.35 -11.18
N LEU A 168 -8.45 4.43 -11.16
CA LEU A 168 -8.92 3.76 -9.95
C LEU A 168 -8.51 2.30 -10.03
N ALA A 169 -7.71 1.83 -9.10
CA ALA A 169 -7.24 0.45 -9.08
C ALA A 169 -7.62 -0.23 -7.75
N ASP A 170 -8.39 -1.29 -7.84
CA ASP A 170 -8.80 -2.11 -6.70
C ASP A 170 -7.97 -3.39 -6.70
N GLU A 171 -7.00 -3.50 -5.79
CA GLU A 171 -6.07 -4.62 -5.63
C GLU A 171 -5.35 -5.03 -6.93
N PRO A 172 -4.66 -4.12 -7.63
CA PRO A 172 -4.11 -4.38 -8.96
C PRO A 172 -2.99 -5.44 -8.98
N THR A 173 -2.43 -5.78 -7.82
CA THR A 173 -1.30 -6.71 -7.67
C THR A 173 -1.67 -8.04 -7.03
N ALA A 174 -2.93 -8.24 -6.59
CA ALA A 174 -3.34 -9.39 -5.78
C ALA A 174 -3.10 -10.78 -6.43
N SER A 175 -3.05 -10.86 -7.76
CA SER A 175 -2.82 -12.10 -8.51
C SER A 175 -1.43 -12.18 -9.14
N LEU A 176 -0.49 -11.32 -8.74
CA LEU A 176 0.84 -11.22 -9.31
C LEU A 176 1.92 -11.67 -8.32
N ASP A 177 2.98 -12.27 -8.85
CA ASP A 177 4.21 -12.44 -8.12
C ASP A 177 4.83 -11.06 -7.78
N ARG A 178 5.80 -11.06 -6.85
CA ARG A 178 6.43 -9.84 -6.33
C ARG A 178 6.96 -8.91 -7.42
N LYS A 179 7.71 -9.47 -8.38
CA LYS A 179 8.33 -8.70 -9.47
C LYS A 179 7.27 -8.13 -10.41
N SER A 180 6.35 -8.99 -10.87
CA SER A 180 5.27 -8.57 -11.77
C SER A 180 4.34 -7.55 -11.13
N GLY A 181 4.12 -7.64 -9.82
CA GLY A 181 3.33 -6.65 -9.07
C GLY A 181 3.99 -5.28 -9.07
N ARG A 182 5.31 -5.23 -8.82
CA ARG A 182 6.09 -3.98 -8.85
C ARG A 182 6.10 -3.35 -10.23
N ASP A 183 6.40 -4.14 -11.28
CA ASP A 183 6.42 -3.68 -12.67
C ASP A 183 5.07 -3.06 -13.09
N VAL A 184 3.96 -3.61 -12.63
CA VAL A 184 2.61 -3.10 -12.89
C VAL A 184 2.38 -1.75 -12.21
N VAL A 185 2.79 -1.61 -10.96
CA VAL A 185 2.59 -0.35 -10.22
C VAL A 185 3.47 0.76 -10.77
N GLU A 186 4.72 0.47 -11.11
CA GLU A 186 5.62 1.40 -11.78
C GLU A 186 5.04 1.85 -13.13
N LEU A 187 4.46 0.93 -13.90
CA LEU A 187 3.77 1.27 -15.16
C LEU A 187 2.59 2.23 -14.92
N ILE A 188 1.76 1.97 -13.90
CA ILE A 188 0.65 2.87 -13.54
C ILE A 188 1.19 4.23 -13.12
N GLN A 189 2.27 4.27 -12.35
CA GLN A 189 2.93 5.48 -11.89
C GLN A 189 3.48 6.31 -13.07
N ASP A 190 4.19 5.68 -13.99
CA ASP A 190 4.76 6.34 -15.17
C ASP A 190 3.66 6.97 -16.04
N LEU A 191 2.60 6.19 -16.30
CA LEU A 191 1.48 6.67 -17.10
C LEU A 191 0.71 7.81 -16.42
N ALA A 192 0.56 7.74 -15.10
CA ALA A 192 -0.09 8.79 -14.34
C ALA A 192 0.71 10.10 -14.39
N ARG A 193 2.03 10.01 -14.25
CA ARG A 193 2.92 11.18 -14.31
C ARG A 193 2.97 11.79 -15.70
N GLU A 194 3.11 10.97 -16.75
CA GLU A 194 3.15 11.44 -18.14
C GLU A 194 1.87 12.16 -18.57
N ASP A 195 0.70 11.61 -18.18
CA ASP A 195 -0.61 12.14 -18.58
C ASP A 195 -1.22 13.12 -17.55
N GLY A 196 -0.55 13.36 -16.40
CA GLY A 196 -1.07 14.16 -15.28
C GLY A 196 -2.35 13.58 -14.68
N SER A 197 -2.50 12.25 -14.71
CA SER A 197 -3.66 11.54 -14.17
C SER A 197 -3.59 11.47 -12.65
N ALA A 198 -4.71 11.64 -11.95
CA ALA A 198 -4.82 11.30 -10.54
C ALA A 198 -4.98 9.77 -10.39
N VAL A 199 -4.28 9.15 -9.45
CA VAL A 199 -4.34 7.70 -9.23
C VAL A 199 -4.79 7.40 -7.81
N ILE A 200 -5.75 6.49 -7.67
CA ILE A 200 -6.08 5.86 -6.38
C ILE A 200 -5.86 4.37 -6.50
N LEU A 201 -4.93 3.85 -5.69
CA LEU A 201 -4.64 2.42 -5.57
C LEU A 201 -5.18 1.92 -4.24
N VAL A 202 -6.11 0.98 -4.26
CA VAL A 202 -6.47 0.20 -3.08
C VAL A 202 -5.57 -1.03 -3.03
N THR A 203 -4.88 -1.23 -1.93
CA THR A 203 -4.04 -2.41 -1.75
C THR A 203 -3.81 -2.75 -0.28
N HIS A 204 -3.59 -4.03 -0.03
CA HIS A 204 -3.02 -4.55 1.22
C HIS A 204 -1.52 -4.86 1.08
N ASP A 205 -0.95 -4.66 -0.11
CA ASP A 205 0.46 -4.90 -0.39
C ASP A 205 1.32 -3.73 0.09
N ASN A 206 1.95 -3.93 1.24
CA ASN A 206 2.85 -2.94 1.83
C ASN A 206 4.10 -2.65 1.00
N ARG A 207 4.44 -3.53 0.05
CA ARG A 207 5.65 -3.43 -0.78
C ARG A 207 5.61 -2.32 -1.84
N ILE A 208 4.43 -1.78 -2.11
CA ILE A 208 4.21 -0.73 -3.12
C ILE A 208 3.82 0.62 -2.52
N LEU A 209 3.89 0.77 -1.20
CA LEU A 209 3.51 2.03 -0.55
C LEU A 209 4.48 3.18 -0.87
N ASP A 210 5.70 2.87 -1.28
CA ASP A 210 6.74 3.84 -1.64
C ASP A 210 6.46 4.60 -2.95
N VAL A 211 5.53 4.13 -3.78
CA VAL A 211 5.14 4.83 -5.01
C VAL A 211 4.14 5.96 -4.77
N ALA A 212 3.51 6.00 -3.58
CA ALA A 212 2.47 6.96 -3.26
C ALA A 212 3.03 8.32 -2.84
N ASP A 213 2.41 9.38 -3.35
CA ASP A 213 2.63 10.73 -2.83
C ASP A 213 1.95 10.90 -1.46
N ARG A 214 0.80 10.23 -1.25
CA ARG A 214 0.07 10.18 0.01
C ARG A 214 -0.57 8.82 0.25
N ILE A 215 -0.63 8.44 1.53
CA ILE A 215 -1.35 7.25 1.98
C ILE A 215 -2.54 7.71 2.81
N LEU A 216 -3.72 7.23 2.44
CA LEU A 216 -4.97 7.41 3.17
C LEU A 216 -5.35 6.09 3.82
N HIS A 217 -5.82 6.14 5.05
CA HIS A 217 -6.29 4.96 5.77
C HIS A 217 -7.79 5.03 6.00
N LEU A 218 -8.51 3.99 5.58
CA LEU A 218 -9.95 3.87 5.80
C LEU A 218 -10.21 2.75 6.80
N GLU A 219 -10.70 3.10 7.98
CA GLU A 219 -11.05 2.15 9.04
C GLU A 219 -12.46 2.44 9.53
N ASP A 220 -13.29 1.40 9.66
CA ASP A 220 -14.69 1.49 10.07
C ASP A 220 -15.49 2.58 9.32
N GLY A 221 -15.19 2.74 8.04
CA GLY A 221 -15.84 3.71 7.16
C GLY A 221 -15.43 5.16 7.37
N LYS A 222 -14.39 5.44 8.15
CA LYS A 222 -13.84 6.78 8.39
C LYS A 222 -12.46 6.91 7.79
N MET A 223 -12.19 8.08 7.22
CA MET A 223 -10.85 8.42 6.75
C MET A 223 -10.02 8.86 7.96
N LYS A 224 -8.84 8.26 8.13
CA LYS A 224 -7.88 8.63 9.15
C LYS A 224 -6.58 9.09 8.49
N SER A 225 -5.95 10.09 9.07
CA SER A 225 -4.57 10.43 8.70
C SER A 225 -3.60 9.35 9.19
N LEU A 226 -2.44 9.24 8.55
CA LEU A 226 -1.41 8.29 8.99
C LEU A 226 -0.98 8.58 10.44
N SER A 227 -0.93 9.85 10.86
CA SER A 227 -0.62 10.24 12.23
C SER A 227 -1.68 9.79 13.25
N GLU A 228 -2.98 9.83 12.89
CA GLU A 228 -4.05 9.30 13.74
C GLU A 228 -3.96 7.78 13.87
N VAL A 229 -3.71 7.07 12.77
CA VAL A 229 -3.52 5.60 12.77
C VAL A 229 -2.34 5.21 13.65
N VAL A 230 -1.21 5.91 13.52
CA VAL A 230 -0.01 5.67 14.35
C VAL A 230 -0.31 5.97 15.82
N SER A 231 -0.99 7.08 16.14
CA SER A 231 -1.34 7.45 17.51
C SER A 231 -2.30 6.45 18.15
N GLU A 232 -3.37 6.06 17.46
CA GLU A 232 -4.33 5.06 17.95
C GLU A 232 -3.69 3.67 18.08
N GLY A 233 -2.86 3.28 17.12
CA GLY A 233 -2.11 2.04 17.16
C GLY A 233 -1.13 2.01 18.33
N THR A 234 -0.41 3.12 18.58
CA THR A 234 0.46 3.23 19.77
C THR A 234 -0.35 3.13 21.05
N SER A 235 -1.52 3.76 21.12
CA SER A 235 -2.41 3.65 22.28
C SER A 235 -2.97 2.23 22.46
N ARG A 236 -3.35 1.53 21.38
CA ARG A 236 -3.75 0.12 21.43
C ARG A 236 -2.59 -0.79 21.84
N MET A 237 -1.39 -0.53 21.34
CA MET A 237 -0.17 -1.23 21.73
C MET A 237 0.12 -1.03 23.23
N LEU A 238 0.04 0.20 23.73
CA LEU A 238 0.19 0.47 25.16
C LEU A 238 -0.87 -0.26 26.00
N ASN A 239 -2.12 -0.28 25.57
CA ASN A 239 -3.20 -1.01 26.26
C ASN A 239 -3.03 -2.54 26.21
N LEU A 240 -2.48 -3.11 25.14
CA LEU A 240 -2.10 -4.52 25.08
C LEU A 240 -0.93 -4.81 26.02
N LEU A 241 0.00 -3.89 26.09
CA LEU A 241 1.18 -3.97 26.93
C LEU A 241 0.87 -3.63 28.41
N GLU A 242 -0.22 -2.91 28.72
CA GLU A 242 -0.72 -2.72 30.10
C GLU A 242 -1.16 -4.01 30.79
N LYS A 243 -1.37 -5.09 30.03
CA LYS A 243 -1.50 -6.46 30.61
C LYS A 243 -0.17 -7.00 31.12
N HIS A 244 0.92 -6.41 30.72
CA HIS A 244 2.26 -6.70 31.16
C HIS A 244 2.75 -5.56 32.07
N ASP A 245 3.75 -5.82 32.89
CA ASP A 245 4.42 -4.81 33.68
C ASP A 245 4.93 -3.65 32.78
N PRO A 246 4.81 -2.37 33.23
CA PRO A 246 5.15 -1.19 32.42
C PRO A 246 6.56 -1.18 31.83
N ASP A 247 7.53 -1.74 32.54
CA ASP A 247 8.92 -1.80 32.07
C ASP A 247 9.08 -2.81 30.92
N SER A 248 8.39 -3.94 31.01
CA SER A 248 8.30 -4.93 29.93
C SER A 248 7.58 -4.39 28.69
N ALA A 249 6.52 -3.58 28.90
CA ALA A 249 5.79 -2.93 27.84
C ALA A 249 6.65 -1.94 27.03
N ASN A 250 7.36 -1.05 27.75
CA ASN A 250 8.29 -0.11 27.15
C ASN A 250 9.44 -0.82 26.40
N TYR A 251 9.96 -1.88 27.00
CA TYR A 251 11.00 -2.68 26.35
C TYR A 251 10.53 -3.27 25.03
N LEU A 252 9.36 -3.90 25.00
CA LEU A 252 8.79 -4.54 23.80
C LEU A 252 8.50 -3.52 22.69
N ALA A 253 7.92 -2.37 23.03
CA ALA A 253 7.66 -1.31 22.08
C ALA A 253 8.96 -0.79 21.43
N THR A 254 9.97 -0.53 22.25
CA THR A 254 11.26 -0.04 21.81
C THR A 254 12.03 -1.08 21.03
N PHE A 255 12.00 -2.33 21.49
CA PHE A 255 12.65 -3.47 20.84
C PHE A 255 12.07 -3.75 19.45
N SER A 256 10.75 -3.82 19.34
CA SER A 256 10.10 -4.06 18.05
C SER A 256 10.34 -2.92 17.05
N PHE A 257 10.39 -1.68 17.52
CA PHE A 257 10.74 -0.53 16.68
C PHE A 257 12.20 -0.59 16.20
N ALA A 258 13.13 -1.00 17.06
CA ALA A 258 14.53 -1.17 16.67
C ALA A 258 14.71 -2.29 15.62
N LEU A 259 14.02 -3.44 15.78
CA LEU A 259 13.99 -4.50 14.76
C LEU A 259 13.46 -3.99 13.42
N ALA A 260 12.38 -3.21 13.44
CA ALA A 260 11.81 -2.62 12.22
C ALA A 260 12.75 -1.59 11.57
N ARG A 261 13.56 -0.86 12.35
CA ARG A 261 14.56 0.09 11.82
C ARG A 261 15.62 -0.64 11.01
N VAL A 262 16.13 -1.77 11.51
CA VAL A 262 17.14 -2.58 10.79
C VAL A 262 16.52 -3.21 9.55
N ALA A 263 15.39 -3.91 9.69
CA ALA A 263 14.70 -4.56 8.57
C ALA A 263 14.26 -3.59 7.46
N TYR A 264 14.18 -2.30 7.71
CA TYR A 264 13.71 -1.30 6.75
C TYR A 264 14.77 -0.28 6.35
N VAL A 265 16.05 -0.57 6.60
CA VAL A 265 17.12 0.40 6.37
C VAL A 265 17.31 0.73 4.88
N ASP A 266 17.20 -0.29 4.03
CA ASP A 266 17.29 -0.20 2.57
C ASP A 266 15.97 0.17 1.88
N GLY A 267 14.91 0.45 2.67
CA GLY A 267 13.57 0.77 2.17
C GLY A 267 12.72 -0.44 1.77
N LYS A 268 13.20 -1.67 1.99
CA LYS A 268 12.51 -2.92 1.68
C LYS A 268 12.64 -3.90 2.85
N VAL A 269 11.55 -4.58 3.20
CA VAL A 269 11.59 -5.70 4.15
C VAL A 269 11.37 -6.98 3.38
N THR A 270 12.32 -7.88 3.43
CA THR A 270 12.22 -9.21 2.80
C THR A 270 11.27 -10.12 3.59
N ASP A 271 10.79 -11.18 2.96
CA ASP A 271 9.95 -12.16 3.66
C ASP A 271 10.76 -12.88 4.76
N SER A 272 12.06 -13.11 4.53
CA SER A 272 12.97 -13.71 5.51
C SER A 272 13.15 -12.83 6.75
N GLU A 273 13.38 -11.54 6.57
CA GLU A 273 13.48 -10.58 7.69
C GLU A 273 12.17 -10.47 8.46
N ARG A 274 11.03 -10.50 7.76
CA ARG A 274 9.70 -10.49 8.38
C ARG A 274 9.46 -11.75 9.22
N ASP A 275 9.82 -12.92 8.69
CA ASP A 275 9.67 -14.18 9.40
C ASP A 275 10.60 -14.26 10.61
N GLU A 276 11.83 -13.76 10.48
CA GLU A 276 12.78 -13.68 11.58
C GLU A 276 12.31 -12.69 12.67
N MET A 277 11.80 -11.52 12.27
CA MET A 277 11.21 -10.55 13.21
C MET A 277 10.04 -11.17 13.98
N ARG A 278 9.16 -11.91 13.29
CA ARG A 278 8.05 -12.64 13.91
C ARG A 278 8.54 -13.66 14.93
N ARG A 279 9.56 -14.45 14.55
CA ARG A 279 10.16 -15.46 15.42
C ARG A 279 10.74 -14.82 16.69
N ILE A 280 11.52 -13.76 16.54
CA ILE A 280 12.14 -13.04 17.65
C ILE A 280 11.09 -12.46 18.59
N LEU A 281 10.05 -11.80 18.08
CA LEU A 281 8.98 -11.23 18.91
C LEU A 281 8.19 -12.29 19.65
N HIS A 282 7.95 -13.45 19.05
CA HIS A 282 7.33 -14.60 19.72
C HIS A 282 8.17 -15.12 20.88
N GLU A 283 9.48 -15.29 20.67
CA GLU A 283 10.39 -15.83 21.69
C GLU A 283 10.58 -14.87 22.87
N VAL A 284 10.75 -13.57 22.58
CA VAL A 284 11.06 -12.54 23.58
C VAL A 284 9.81 -12.16 24.38
N ALA A 285 8.68 -12.01 23.70
CA ALA A 285 7.49 -11.37 24.28
C ALA A 285 6.43 -12.37 24.77
N ARG A 286 6.52 -13.64 24.40
CA ARG A 286 5.46 -14.67 24.62
C ARG A 286 4.07 -14.20 24.18
N LEU A 287 4.02 -13.40 23.13
CA LEU A 287 2.80 -12.82 22.57
C LEU A 287 2.09 -13.83 21.67
N GLU A 288 0.78 -13.68 21.54
CA GLU A 288 0.01 -14.44 20.56
C GLU A 288 0.31 -13.95 19.13
N THR A 289 0.13 -14.80 18.14
CA THR A 289 0.44 -14.50 16.74
C THR A 289 -0.20 -13.19 16.25
N ALA A 290 -1.45 -12.92 16.65
CA ALA A 290 -2.17 -11.70 16.27
C ALA A 290 -1.55 -10.44 16.91
N GLU A 291 -1.02 -10.54 18.11
CA GLU A 291 -0.35 -9.45 18.83
C GLU A 291 1.01 -9.15 18.17
N VAL A 292 1.76 -10.19 17.81
CA VAL A 292 3.03 -10.07 17.08
C VAL A 292 2.83 -9.38 15.73
N GLU A 293 1.87 -9.81 14.92
CA GLU A 293 1.58 -9.18 13.62
C GLU A 293 1.20 -7.71 13.79
N PHE A 294 0.38 -7.39 14.77
CA PHE A 294 0.00 -6.01 15.06
C PHE A 294 1.21 -5.13 15.45
N ILE A 295 2.08 -5.62 16.34
CA ILE A 295 3.29 -4.91 16.76
C ILE A 295 4.24 -4.69 15.58
N MET A 296 4.41 -5.70 14.72
CA MET A 296 5.23 -5.61 13.52
C MET A 296 4.69 -4.54 12.56
N GLU A 297 3.40 -4.55 12.26
CA GLU A 297 2.78 -3.55 11.38
C GLU A 297 2.95 -2.14 11.92
N MET A 298 2.73 -1.94 13.21
CA MET A 298 2.88 -0.63 13.86
C MET A 298 4.32 -0.13 13.81
N SER A 299 5.29 -0.98 14.13
CA SER A 299 6.71 -0.63 14.13
C SER A 299 7.19 -0.26 12.71
N MET A 300 6.72 -0.98 11.68
CA MET A 300 7.00 -0.66 10.28
C MET A 300 6.34 0.65 9.84
N MET A 301 5.11 0.94 10.27
CA MET A 301 4.44 2.21 9.98
C MET A 301 5.16 3.40 10.62
N GLN A 302 5.64 3.29 11.86
CA GLN A 302 6.40 4.33 12.54
C GLN A 302 7.69 4.69 11.80
N LYS A 303 8.44 3.71 11.32
CA LYS A 303 9.67 3.94 10.54
C LYS A 303 9.36 4.65 9.22
N ARG A 304 8.29 4.28 8.52
CA ARG A 304 7.88 4.89 7.24
C ARG A 304 7.41 6.31 7.36
N ALA A 305 6.71 6.64 8.44
CA ALA A 305 6.10 7.95 8.60
C ALA A 305 7.12 9.10 8.60
N LYS A 306 8.48 8.83 8.71
CA LYS A 306 9.50 9.86 8.95
C LYS A 306 8.97 10.93 9.89
N ALA A 307 7.89 10.57 10.59
CA ALA A 307 7.25 11.46 11.51
C ALA A 307 8.33 11.79 12.52
N GLY A 308 8.67 13.05 12.57
CA GLY A 308 9.50 13.63 13.58
C GLY A 308 8.93 13.37 14.97
N LEU A 309 8.96 12.13 15.39
CA LEU A 309 9.07 11.74 16.76
C LEU A 309 10.49 12.11 17.16
N ASN A 310 10.75 13.42 17.07
CA ASN A 310 11.81 14.04 17.79
C ASN A 310 11.64 13.68 19.27
N ASP A 311 12.59 12.92 19.76
CA ASP A 311 13.15 13.06 21.08
C ASP A 311 12.24 12.79 22.27
N ARG A 312 11.73 11.57 22.40
CA ARG A 312 11.51 10.97 23.75
C ARG A 312 11.03 9.52 23.63
N VAL A 313 11.77 8.69 22.90
CA VAL A 313 11.78 7.26 23.27
C VAL A 313 12.54 7.22 24.59
N VAL A 314 11.83 7.01 25.69
CA VAL A 314 12.46 6.75 26.99
C VAL A 314 13.19 5.43 26.81
N THR A 315 14.50 5.50 26.66
CA THR A 315 15.38 4.33 26.53
C THR A 315 15.25 3.53 27.81
N PRO A 316 14.65 2.31 27.81
CA PRO A 316 14.60 1.51 29.02
C PRO A 316 16.03 1.13 29.41
N ALA A 317 16.35 1.21 30.68
CA ALA A 317 17.62 0.71 31.21
C ALA A 317 17.65 -0.81 30.98
N LEU A 318 18.49 -1.26 30.06
CA LEU A 318 18.68 -2.68 29.76
C LEU A 318 19.71 -3.26 30.73
N ASP A 319 19.36 -4.36 31.38
CA ASP A 319 20.38 -5.18 32.07
C ASP A 319 21.28 -5.86 31.03
N LYS A 320 22.41 -6.40 31.47
CA LYS A 320 23.43 -6.96 30.58
C LYS A 320 22.91 -8.08 29.69
N ASP A 321 22.05 -8.94 30.22
CA ASP A 321 21.51 -10.10 29.49
C ASP A 321 20.50 -9.67 28.42
N ARG A 322 19.63 -8.70 28.73
CA ARG A 322 18.70 -8.09 27.77
C ARG A 322 19.44 -7.29 26.69
N ALA A 323 20.49 -6.57 27.04
CA ALA A 323 21.33 -5.83 26.11
C ALA A 323 22.00 -6.75 25.08
N GLU A 324 22.58 -7.87 25.54
CA GLU A 324 23.22 -8.85 24.66
C GLU A 324 22.19 -9.53 23.74
N HIS A 325 21.02 -9.89 24.27
CA HIS A 325 19.94 -10.47 23.49
C HIS A 325 19.39 -9.48 22.47
N PHE A 326 19.25 -8.21 22.82
CA PHE A 326 18.82 -7.13 21.95
C PHE A 326 19.74 -7.01 20.72
N LEU A 327 21.06 -6.89 20.94
CA LEU A 327 22.04 -6.80 19.86
C LEU A 327 22.05 -8.05 18.97
N LYS A 328 22.01 -9.24 19.56
CA LYS A 328 21.92 -10.50 18.80
C LYS A 328 20.69 -10.53 17.89
N SER A 329 19.57 -10.03 18.36
CA SER A 329 18.32 -9.97 17.58
C SER A 329 18.40 -8.99 16.41
N LEU A 330 19.05 -7.83 16.58
CA LEU A 330 19.28 -6.88 15.47
C LEU A 330 20.16 -7.50 14.37
N TYR A 331 21.23 -8.18 14.75
CA TYR A 331 22.10 -8.89 13.80
C TYR A 331 21.37 -10.09 13.12
N ALA A 332 20.51 -10.79 13.83
CA ALA A 332 19.73 -11.89 13.26
C ALA A 332 18.77 -11.39 12.16
N ILE A 333 18.14 -10.21 12.33
CA ILE A 333 17.35 -9.58 11.28
C ILE A 333 18.20 -9.25 10.06
N ALA A 334 19.35 -8.56 10.25
CA ALA A 334 20.25 -8.19 9.17
C ALA A 334 20.84 -9.40 8.40
N GLN A 335 20.88 -10.57 9.00
CA GLN A 335 21.38 -11.80 8.39
C GLN A 335 20.28 -12.69 7.80
N ALA A 336 19.01 -12.35 7.98
CA ALA A 336 17.90 -13.23 7.69
C ALA A 336 17.76 -13.58 6.19
N ASP A 337 18.16 -12.71 5.30
CA ASP A 337 18.17 -12.94 3.86
C ASP A 337 19.52 -13.45 3.31
N GLY A 338 20.53 -13.62 4.20
CA GLY A 338 21.87 -14.12 3.87
C GLY A 338 22.83 -13.05 3.36
N ILE A 339 22.44 -11.77 3.31
CA ILE A 339 23.25 -10.65 2.83
C ILE A 339 23.13 -9.49 3.82
N THR A 340 24.14 -9.29 4.66
CA THR A 340 24.16 -8.11 5.55
C THR A 340 24.73 -6.92 4.79
N SER A 341 23.94 -5.87 4.61
CA SER A 341 24.36 -4.64 3.95
C SER A 341 25.22 -3.74 4.87
N SER A 342 26.00 -2.84 4.28
CA SER A 342 26.74 -1.83 5.06
C SER A 342 25.80 -0.85 5.78
N GLU A 343 24.62 -0.59 5.20
CA GLU A 343 23.61 0.29 5.75
C GLU A 343 22.95 -0.31 6.99
N GLU A 344 22.70 -1.63 7.01
CA GLU A 344 22.18 -2.33 8.20
C GLU A 344 23.17 -2.32 9.35
N ILE A 345 24.47 -2.51 9.07
CA ILE A 345 25.51 -2.43 10.10
C ILE A 345 25.55 -1.03 10.72
N VAL A 346 25.54 0.01 9.89
CA VAL A 346 25.52 1.41 10.36
C VAL A 346 24.28 1.69 11.21
N GLU A 347 23.12 1.18 10.83
CA GLU A 347 21.89 1.36 11.60
C GLU A 347 21.93 0.59 12.93
N ILE A 348 22.49 -0.62 12.96
CA ILE A 348 22.68 -1.39 14.20
C ILE A 348 23.64 -0.65 15.15
N ASP A 349 24.75 -0.10 14.65
CA ASP A 349 25.70 0.66 15.45
C ASP A 349 25.08 1.98 15.97
N ALA A 350 24.24 2.63 15.17
CA ALA A 350 23.48 3.81 15.59
C ALA A 350 22.50 3.46 16.72
N ILE A 351 21.75 2.37 16.58
CA ILE A 351 20.83 1.86 17.60
C ILE A 351 21.61 1.48 18.87
N ALA A 352 22.73 0.75 18.75
CA ALA A 352 23.56 0.37 19.88
C ALA A 352 24.07 1.61 20.66
N THR A 353 24.48 2.66 19.96
CA THR A 353 24.90 3.93 20.56
C THR A 353 23.73 4.64 21.27
N GLU A 354 22.57 4.69 20.65
CA GLU A 354 21.35 5.31 21.19
C GLU A 354 20.90 4.63 22.49
N PHE A 355 21.13 3.31 22.61
CA PHE A 355 20.79 2.51 23.79
C PHE A 355 21.96 2.36 24.79
N GLY A 356 23.11 3.00 24.53
CA GLY A 356 24.28 2.89 25.40
C GLY A 356 24.91 1.49 25.42
N LEU A 357 24.66 0.70 24.39
CA LEU A 357 25.16 -0.65 24.21
C LEU A 357 26.52 -0.58 23.47
N THR A 358 27.59 -0.22 24.17
CA THR A 358 28.92 -0.24 23.56
C THR A 358 29.41 -1.66 23.37
N ARG A 359 30.00 -1.96 22.20
CA ARG A 359 30.79 -3.17 21.99
C ARG A 359 31.87 -3.24 23.07
N ASN A 360 31.79 -4.21 23.95
CA ASN A 360 32.96 -4.58 24.75
C ASN A 360 33.96 -5.19 23.77
N ASP A 361 35.02 -4.45 23.45
CA ASP A 361 36.26 -4.94 22.79
C ASP A 361 37.10 -5.84 23.73
N ASP A 362 36.46 -6.75 24.45
CA ASP A 362 37.12 -7.75 25.27
C ASP A 362 36.67 -9.16 24.90
N SER A 363 37.07 -9.60 23.71
CA SER A 363 37.30 -11.01 23.41
C SER A 363 38.43 -11.15 22.42
N GLU A 364 39.66 -10.87 22.90
CA GLU A 364 40.82 -11.61 22.42
C GLU A 364 40.54 -13.09 22.68
N SER A 365 40.38 -13.85 21.62
CA SER A 365 40.72 -15.27 21.43
C SER A 365 39.76 -15.92 20.44
N ASP A 366 40.08 -15.77 19.15
CA ASP A 366 39.97 -16.86 18.18
C ASP A 366 40.87 -16.57 16.98
N HIS A 367 42.16 -16.55 17.31
CA HIS A 367 43.23 -16.80 16.35
C HIS A 367 43.56 -18.27 16.45
N ASP A 368 42.79 -19.14 15.79
CA ASP A 368 43.24 -20.47 15.38
C ASP A 368 42.10 -21.14 14.54
N LEU A 369 42.10 -20.91 13.28
CA LEU A 369 41.65 -21.82 12.24
C LEU A 369 42.04 -21.25 10.87
N LYS A 370 43.35 -21.24 10.64
CA LYS A 370 43.90 -21.27 9.28
C LYS A 370 44.82 -22.49 9.17
N GLN A 371 44.47 -23.31 8.21
CA GLN A 371 45.24 -24.24 7.40
C GLN A 371 45.23 -25.72 7.84
N PRO A 372 45.40 -26.63 6.82
CA PRO A 372 45.43 -26.45 5.37
C PRO A 372 44.19 -26.97 4.61
#